data_493e83f9667c9f26f8a6d9868571c633
#
_entry.id   493e83f9667c9f26f8a6d9868571c633
#
_cell.length_a   1.000
_cell.length_b   1.000
_cell.length_c   1.000
_cell.angle_alpha   90.00
_cell.angle_beta   90.00
_cell.angle_gamma   90.00
#
_symmetry.space_group_name_H-M   'P 1'
#
loop_
_entity.id
_entity.type
_entity.pdbx_description
1 polymer ?
#
loop_
_entity_poly.entity_id
_entity_poly.type
_entity_poly.pdbx_seq_one_letter_code
_entity_poly.pdbx_strand_id
1 'polypeptide(L)'
;MAISIPGTAREAWPALPLAAWQDTCATLHLWTQIVGKVRHSQSPPLPHCWSDTLYVTARGLTTSPIPSGTRVFEIEFDFIDHRLLIHTAEGAVETFPLEPQSVASFYRRLWGSFGRLGLEIRIYGLPNEVADPIPFAQDERHASYDADYANRFWRVLLQADRLFKRFRAQYLGKSSAVHFFWGAPDLAVTRFSGRLAPVHPGGIPNLPDRVTRDAYSHEVSSCGFWPGGGAIEDPAFYSYAYPAPPGFADARVEPAAAFYSKELGEFILPYDAVRTAALPDETLVAFLQSTYEAAANLGGWDRASLDKPRP
;
A
#
# COMPACT_ATOMS: atom_id res chain seq x y z
N MET A 1 -25.68 18.54 16.00
CA MET A 1 -25.30 18.63 14.58
C MET A 1 -25.46 17.24 13.99
N ALA A 2 -26.40 17.02 13.09
CA ALA A 2 -26.59 15.72 12.44
C ALA A 2 -25.43 15.52 11.45
N ILE A 3 -24.64 14.47 11.64
CA ILE A 3 -23.62 14.05 10.69
C ILE A 3 -24.37 13.53 9.47
N SER A 4 -24.27 14.25 8.34
CA SER A 4 -24.75 13.76 7.06
C SER A 4 -23.89 12.55 6.67
N ILE A 5 -24.48 11.37 6.70
CA ILE A 5 -23.82 10.16 6.20
C ILE A 5 -23.85 10.25 4.67
N PRO A 6 -22.70 10.30 3.97
CA PRO A 6 -22.67 10.30 2.51
C PRO A 6 -23.36 9.05 1.97
N GLY A 7 -24.37 9.24 1.14
CA GLY A 7 -25.40 8.24 0.91
C GLY A 7 -25.29 7.39 -0.34
N THR A 8 -24.21 7.44 -1.15
CA THR A 8 -24.14 6.64 -2.37
C THR A 8 -22.83 5.88 -2.53
N ALA A 9 -22.89 4.67 -3.12
CA ALA A 9 -21.72 3.87 -3.44
C ALA A 9 -20.70 4.63 -4.33
N ARG A 10 -21.16 5.55 -5.18
CA ARG A 10 -20.33 6.43 -6.01
C ARG A 10 -19.47 7.42 -5.20
N GLU A 11 -19.98 7.91 -4.08
CA GLU A 11 -19.22 8.79 -3.19
C GLU A 11 -18.14 8.02 -2.40
N ALA A 12 -18.39 6.72 -2.13
CA ALA A 12 -17.42 5.85 -1.49
C ALA A 12 -16.20 5.56 -2.39
N TRP A 13 -16.38 5.51 -3.71
CA TRP A 13 -15.36 5.25 -4.73
C TRP A 13 -15.16 6.49 -5.62
N PRO A 14 -14.44 7.53 -5.14
CA PRO A 14 -14.27 8.78 -5.89
C PRO A 14 -13.44 8.59 -7.16
N ALA A 15 -13.63 9.45 -8.15
CA ALA A 15 -12.75 9.50 -9.31
C ALA A 15 -11.32 9.88 -8.90
N LEU A 16 -10.33 9.16 -9.44
CA LEU A 16 -8.91 9.36 -9.11
C LEU A 16 -8.01 9.27 -10.36
N PRO A 17 -8.28 10.04 -11.44
CA PRO A 17 -7.45 9.99 -12.64
C PRO A 17 -6.06 10.53 -12.33
N LEU A 18 -5.01 9.73 -12.57
CA LEU A 18 -3.64 10.09 -12.17
C LEU A 18 -3.19 11.42 -12.78
N ALA A 19 -3.51 11.67 -14.04
CA ALA A 19 -3.14 12.91 -14.73
C ALA A 19 -3.58 14.21 -14.01
N ALA A 20 -4.65 14.15 -13.19
CA ALA A 20 -5.15 15.31 -12.47
C ALA A 20 -4.42 15.59 -11.14
N TRP A 21 -3.65 14.62 -10.60
CA TRP A 21 -2.98 14.77 -9.32
C TRP A 21 -1.57 14.16 -9.27
N GLN A 22 -0.99 13.89 -10.42
CA GLN A 22 0.30 13.22 -10.57
C GLN A 22 1.40 13.86 -9.72
N ASP A 23 1.49 15.19 -9.71
CA ASP A 23 2.52 15.91 -8.93
C ASP A 23 2.28 15.77 -7.41
N THR A 24 1.00 15.76 -6.99
CA THR A 24 0.63 15.50 -5.60
C THR A 24 0.91 14.05 -5.23
N CYS A 25 0.61 13.09 -6.11
CA CYS A 25 0.91 11.68 -5.92
C CYS A 25 2.42 11.46 -5.71
N ALA A 26 3.25 12.06 -6.56
CA ALA A 26 4.71 11.96 -6.46
C ALA A 26 5.24 12.57 -5.14
N THR A 27 4.74 13.74 -4.75
CA THR A 27 5.15 14.38 -3.49
C THR A 27 4.70 13.56 -2.27
N LEU A 28 3.45 13.11 -2.26
CA LEU A 28 2.90 12.30 -1.17
C LEU A 28 3.61 10.94 -1.06
N HIS A 29 3.95 10.31 -2.17
CA HIS A 29 4.76 9.09 -2.21
C HIS A 29 6.10 9.30 -1.46
N LEU A 30 6.82 10.39 -1.77
CA LEU A 30 8.10 10.69 -1.12
C LEU A 30 7.94 11.01 0.38
N TRP A 31 6.85 11.68 0.78
CA TRP A 31 6.56 11.88 2.20
C TRP A 31 6.26 10.57 2.92
N THR A 32 5.51 9.65 2.30
CA THR A 32 5.27 8.32 2.89
C THR A 32 6.55 7.50 2.96
N GLN A 33 7.47 7.63 1.99
CA GLN A 33 8.80 7.01 2.06
C GLN A 33 9.62 7.51 3.25
N ILE A 34 9.63 8.84 3.50
CA ILE A 34 10.34 9.41 4.66
C ILE A 34 9.80 8.79 5.96
N VAL A 35 8.49 8.79 6.15
CA VAL A 35 7.83 8.24 7.35
C VAL A 35 8.04 6.72 7.46
N GLY A 36 7.92 5.99 6.36
CA GLY A 36 8.18 4.56 6.32
C GLY A 36 9.62 4.20 6.68
N LYS A 37 10.60 5.00 6.21
CA LYS A 37 12.02 4.83 6.58
C LYS A 37 12.29 5.15 8.05
N VAL A 38 11.53 6.07 8.66
CA VAL A 38 11.57 6.26 10.12
C VAL A 38 11.17 4.96 10.80
N ARG A 39 10.04 4.37 10.41
CA ARG A 39 9.58 3.09 10.96
C ARG A 39 10.61 1.98 10.74
N HIS A 40 11.12 1.83 9.51
CA HIS A 40 12.18 0.86 9.17
C HIS A 40 13.41 0.98 10.08
N SER A 41 13.88 2.20 10.34
CA SER A 41 15.09 2.43 11.13
C SER A 41 14.95 2.12 12.62
N GLN A 42 13.72 2.08 13.13
CA GLN A 42 13.42 1.91 14.56
C GLN A 42 12.81 0.55 14.88
N SER A 43 12.23 -0.14 13.91
CA SER A 43 11.55 -1.41 14.12
C SER A 43 12.47 -2.61 13.87
N PRO A 44 12.34 -3.70 14.64
CA PRO A 44 13.02 -4.94 14.29
C PRO A 44 12.60 -5.42 12.89
N PRO A 45 13.53 -5.87 12.04
CA PRO A 45 13.20 -6.32 10.70
C PRO A 45 12.32 -7.57 10.73
N LEU A 46 11.23 -7.55 9.97
CA LEU A 46 10.37 -8.71 9.74
C LEU A 46 10.48 -9.15 8.28
N PRO A 47 10.31 -10.46 7.98
CA PRO A 47 10.18 -10.94 6.61
C PRO A 47 9.16 -10.12 5.81
N HIS A 48 9.35 -10.00 4.50
CA HIS A 48 8.52 -9.20 3.59
C HIS A 48 8.50 -7.69 3.90
N CYS A 49 9.44 -7.15 4.65
CA CYS A 49 9.43 -5.76 5.12
C CYS A 49 8.12 -5.37 5.85
N TRP A 50 7.44 -6.32 6.50
CA TRP A 50 6.20 -6.04 7.23
C TRP A 50 6.41 -5.13 8.45
N SER A 51 7.64 -5.03 8.94
CA SER A 51 8.03 -4.05 9.96
C SER A 51 7.93 -2.60 9.48
N ASP A 52 7.91 -2.37 8.17
CA ASP A 52 8.17 -1.06 7.58
C ASP A 52 6.89 -0.39 7.06
N THR A 53 5.83 -1.16 6.85
CA THR A 53 4.58 -0.76 6.18
C THR A 53 3.77 0.26 6.98
N LEU A 54 2.94 1.04 6.28
CA LEU A 54 1.90 1.86 6.90
C LEU A 54 0.55 1.14 6.88
N TYR A 55 -0.40 1.67 7.62
CA TYR A 55 -1.76 1.12 7.74
C TYR A 55 -2.82 2.18 7.52
N VAL A 56 -3.91 1.79 6.89
CA VAL A 56 -5.07 2.66 6.68
C VAL A 56 -5.82 2.83 7.99
N THR A 57 -6.11 4.09 8.35
CA THR A 57 -6.93 4.48 9.51
C THR A 57 -8.21 5.15 9.08
N ALA A 58 -9.11 5.44 10.03
CA ALA A 58 -10.32 6.20 9.81
C ALA A 58 -10.06 7.68 9.44
N ARG A 59 -8.80 8.14 9.43
CA ARG A 59 -8.42 9.51 9.10
C ARG A 59 -7.33 9.62 8.03
N GLY A 60 -6.60 8.53 7.75
CA GLY A 60 -5.48 8.57 6.80
C GLY A 60 -4.59 7.33 6.85
N LEU A 61 -3.30 7.53 7.05
CA LEU A 61 -2.29 6.48 7.15
C LEU A 61 -1.49 6.61 8.44
N THR A 62 -1.23 5.49 9.12
CA THR A 62 -0.41 5.45 10.34
C THR A 62 0.77 4.50 10.22
N THR A 63 1.84 4.79 10.94
CA THR A 63 2.94 3.84 11.17
C THR A 63 2.57 2.75 12.16
N SER A 64 1.50 2.88 12.94
CA SER A 64 1.35 2.19 14.22
C SER A 64 2.49 2.53 15.20
N PRO A 65 2.47 2.05 16.44
CA PRO A 65 3.52 2.33 17.41
C PRO A 65 4.92 1.93 16.93
N ILE A 66 5.87 2.84 17.06
CA ILE A 66 7.29 2.68 16.72
C ILE A 66 8.11 2.77 18.00
N PRO A 67 9.00 1.80 18.31
CA PRO A 67 9.90 1.91 19.45
C PRO A 67 11.03 2.91 19.17
N SER A 68 11.47 3.64 20.19
CA SER A 68 12.68 4.46 20.19
C SER A 68 13.37 4.31 21.54
N GLY A 69 14.27 3.35 21.66
CA GLY A 69 14.79 2.89 22.94
C GLY A 69 13.66 2.32 23.82
N THR A 70 13.44 2.95 24.98
CA THR A 70 12.33 2.59 25.89
C THR A 70 11.04 3.39 25.64
N ARG A 71 11.10 4.34 24.74
CA ARG A 71 9.96 5.21 24.37
C ARG A 71 9.22 4.61 23.18
N VAL A 72 7.97 5.03 23.01
CA VAL A 72 7.13 4.64 21.88
C VAL A 72 6.47 5.88 21.29
N PHE A 73 6.46 5.99 19.97
CA PHE A 73 5.79 7.05 19.24
C PHE A 73 5.05 6.50 18.03
N GLU A 74 4.17 7.29 17.45
CA GLU A 74 3.39 6.95 16.25
C GLU A 74 3.32 8.19 15.35
N ILE A 75 3.34 7.99 14.04
CA ILE A 75 3.17 9.05 13.06
C ILE A 75 1.91 8.77 12.25
N GLU A 76 1.05 9.77 12.13
CA GLU A 76 -0.19 9.69 11.35
C GLU A 76 -0.26 10.82 10.31
N PHE A 77 -0.57 10.45 9.06
CA PHE A 77 -1.07 11.36 8.04
C PHE A 77 -2.58 11.45 8.19
N ASP A 78 -3.08 12.60 8.57
CA ASP A 78 -4.52 12.89 8.62
C ASP A 78 -4.95 13.59 7.32
N PHE A 79 -5.71 12.89 6.48
CA PHE A 79 -6.23 13.40 5.20
C PHE A 79 -7.65 14.00 5.31
N ILE A 80 -8.14 14.21 6.53
CA ILE A 80 -9.37 14.98 6.81
C ILE A 80 -9.02 16.39 7.19
N ASP A 81 -8.12 16.58 8.18
CA ASP A 81 -7.67 17.88 8.65
C ASP A 81 -6.35 18.33 7.99
N HIS A 82 -5.82 17.50 7.07
CA HIS A 82 -4.59 17.72 6.31
C HIS A 82 -3.41 18.09 7.22
N ARG A 83 -3.07 17.18 8.13
CA ARG A 83 -1.98 17.34 9.09
C ARG A 83 -1.15 16.08 9.20
N LEU A 84 0.15 16.24 9.45
CA LEU A 84 0.96 15.18 10.02
C LEU A 84 0.92 15.31 11.55
N LEU A 85 0.68 14.20 12.24
CA LEU A 85 0.70 14.14 13.71
C LEU A 85 1.76 13.14 14.15
N ILE A 86 2.45 13.47 15.25
CA ILE A 86 3.39 12.57 15.92
C ILE A 86 2.93 12.50 17.38
N HIS A 87 2.48 11.33 17.79
CA HIS A 87 2.05 11.06 19.16
C HIS A 87 3.13 10.29 19.90
N THR A 88 3.40 10.60 21.16
CA THR A 88 4.25 9.78 22.03
C THR A 88 3.42 9.10 23.12
N ALA A 89 3.87 7.96 23.61
CA ALA A 89 3.19 7.23 24.69
C ALA A 89 3.13 8.02 25.99
N GLU A 90 3.98 9.05 26.15
CA GLU A 90 3.97 9.96 27.28
C GLU A 90 2.91 11.08 27.16
N GLY A 91 2.17 11.10 26.03
CA GLY A 91 1.09 12.06 25.78
C GLY A 91 1.51 13.35 25.09
N ALA A 92 2.78 13.50 24.69
CA ALA A 92 3.20 14.64 23.89
C ALA A 92 2.74 14.46 22.42
N VAL A 93 2.35 15.59 21.79
CA VAL A 93 1.89 15.62 20.40
C VAL A 93 2.60 16.76 19.67
N GLU A 94 3.20 16.43 18.55
CA GLU A 94 3.70 17.38 17.56
C GLU A 94 2.87 17.27 16.29
N THR A 95 2.67 18.40 15.61
CA THR A 95 1.88 18.42 14.39
C THR A 95 2.29 19.56 13.48
N PHE A 96 2.17 19.33 12.17
CA PHE A 96 2.30 20.39 11.16
C PHE A 96 1.37 20.11 9.97
N PRO A 97 0.98 21.15 9.20
CA PRO A 97 0.06 20.99 8.09
C PRO A 97 0.67 20.20 6.95
N LEU A 98 -0.16 19.39 6.29
CA LEU A 98 0.07 18.87 4.95
C LEU A 98 -0.47 19.90 3.96
N GLU A 99 0.43 20.61 3.32
CA GLU A 99 0.16 21.74 2.43
C GLU A 99 1.18 21.74 1.30
N PRO A 100 1.00 22.48 0.20
CA PRO A 100 2.04 22.58 -0.83
C PRO A 100 3.38 23.02 -0.21
N GLN A 101 4.32 22.11 -0.17
CA GLN A 101 5.66 22.28 0.37
C GLN A 101 6.61 21.22 -0.21
N SER A 102 7.88 21.58 -0.38
CA SER A 102 8.87 20.66 -0.92
C SER A 102 9.11 19.47 0.03
N VAL A 103 9.55 18.36 -0.55
CA VAL A 103 9.99 17.18 0.22
C VAL A 103 11.09 17.56 1.21
N ALA A 104 12.02 18.46 0.82
CA ALA A 104 13.05 18.98 1.73
C ALA A 104 12.45 19.78 2.89
N SER A 105 11.38 20.56 2.64
CA SER A 105 10.68 21.29 3.70
C SER A 105 9.97 20.35 4.66
N PHE A 106 9.24 19.35 4.14
CA PHE A 106 8.60 18.31 4.94
C PHE A 106 9.62 17.56 5.82
N TYR A 107 10.76 17.17 5.22
CA TYR A 107 11.86 16.51 5.93
C TYR A 107 12.37 17.37 7.10
N ARG A 108 12.66 18.64 6.86
CA ARG A 108 13.12 19.56 7.91
C ARG A 108 12.09 19.73 9.05
N ARG A 109 10.79 19.87 8.70
CA ARG A 109 9.69 19.97 9.70
C ARG A 109 9.61 18.73 10.57
N LEU A 110 9.67 17.53 9.95
CA LEU A 110 9.60 16.26 10.67
C LEU A 110 10.77 16.11 11.65
N TRP A 111 12.01 16.40 11.21
CA TRP A 111 13.19 16.36 12.10
C TRP A 111 13.14 17.42 13.19
N GLY A 112 12.60 18.60 12.90
CA GLY A 112 12.35 19.62 13.92
C GLY A 112 11.36 19.14 14.99
N SER A 113 10.31 18.45 14.61
CA SER A 113 9.36 17.84 15.55
C SER A 113 10.01 16.72 16.37
N PHE A 114 10.81 15.85 15.77
CA PHE A 114 11.57 14.85 16.52
C PHE A 114 12.50 15.49 17.56
N GLY A 115 13.20 16.57 17.19
CA GLY A 115 14.05 17.32 18.13
C GLY A 115 13.27 17.86 19.32
N ARG A 116 12.07 18.44 19.12
CA ARG A 116 11.21 18.93 20.21
C ARG A 116 10.67 17.81 21.10
N LEU A 117 10.43 16.63 20.51
CA LEU A 117 10.01 15.43 21.25
C LEU A 117 11.19 14.67 21.90
N GLY A 118 12.45 15.09 21.66
CA GLY A 118 13.64 14.39 22.16
C GLY A 118 13.79 13.00 21.55
N LEU A 119 13.40 12.81 20.28
CA LEU A 119 13.56 11.57 19.52
C LEU A 119 14.78 11.68 18.61
N GLU A 120 15.73 10.76 18.77
CA GLU A 120 16.93 10.71 17.93
C GLU A 120 16.74 9.70 16.79
N ILE A 121 16.29 10.19 15.64
CA ILE A 121 15.97 9.37 14.47
C ILE A 121 17.00 9.60 13.36
N ARG A 122 17.48 8.51 12.77
CA ARG A 122 18.34 8.53 11.58
C ARG A 122 17.78 7.59 10.53
N ILE A 123 17.70 8.05 9.29
CA ILE A 123 17.28 7.24 8.15
C ILE A 123 18.29 7.34 7.00
N TYR A 124 18.24 6.39 6.08
CA TYR A 124 18.88 6.52 4.79
C TYR A 124 18.11 7.54 3.95
N GLY A 125 18.73 8.68 3.67
CA GLY A 125 18.06 9.88 3.13
C GLY A 125 17.78 9.88 1.63
N LEU A 126 17.90 8.73 0.93
CA LEU A 126 17.63 8.61 -0.51
C LEU A 126 16.34 7.80 -0.71
N PRO A 127 15.43 8.20 -1.65
CA PRO A 127 14.26 7.41 -2.00
C PRO A 127 14.62 6.01 -2.53
N ASN A 128 13.71 5.05 -2.34
CA ASN A 128 13.75 3.73 -2.96
C ASN A 128 12.78 3.69 -4.15
N GLU A 129 13.01 2.79 -5.11
CA GLU A 129 12.08 2.49 -6.22
C GLU A 129 11.69 3.71 -7.06
N VAL A 130 12.53 4.75 -7.06
CA VAL A 130 12.37 5.98 -7.84
C VAL A 130 13.50 6.05 -8.87
N ALA A 131 13.19 6.34 -10.13
CA ALA A 131 14.15 6.31 -11.23
C ALA A 131 15.29 7.32 -11.04
N ASP A 132 14.97 8.57 -10.70
CA ASP A 132 15.91 9.67 -10.48
C ASP A 132 15.83 10.18 -9.05
N PRO A 133 16.37 9.44 -8.06
CA PRO A 133 16.19 9.76 -6.67
C PRO A 133 16.99 11.00 -6.26
N ILE A 134 16.28 12.01 -5.73
CA ILE A 134 16.87 13.18 -5.09
C ILE A 134 16.91 12.93 -3.60
N PRO A 135 18.03 13.19 -2.89
CA PRO A 135 18.06 13.08 -1.43
C PRO A 135 16.94 13.93 -0.80
N PHE A 136 16.17 13.35 0.13
CA PHE A 136 14.99 14.02 0.72
C PHE A 136 15.29 15.42 1.23
N ALA A 137 16.45 15.63 1.88
CA ALA A 137 16.84 16.93 2.41
C ALA A 137 17.16 17.98 1.34
N GLN A 138 17.26 17.59 0.07
CA GLN A 138 17.63 18.44 -1.08
C GLN A 138 16.51 18.52 -2.13
N ASP A 139 15.44 17.75 -1.97
CA ASP A 139 14.37 17.68 -2.97
C ASP A 139 13.42 18.89 -2.83
N GLU A 140 13.72 19.94 -3.58
CA GLU A 140 12.86 21.11 -3.73
C GLU A 140 11.95 21.00 -4.98
N ARG A 141 12.06 19.92 -5.77
CA ARG A 141 11.30 19.70 -7.01
C ARG A 141 9.88 19.21 -6.73
N HIS A 142 9.73 18.21 -5.86
CA HIS A 142 8.44 17.66 -5.52
C HIS A 142 7.82 18.48 -4.38
N ALA A 143 6.83 19.31 -4.71
CA ALA A 143 6.28 20.31 -3.79
C ALA A 143 4.76 20.47 -3.87
N SER A 144 4.09 19.68 -4.72
CA SER A 144 2.65 19.79 -4.94
C SER A 144 1.88 19.04 -3.86
N TYR A 145 0.78 19.63 -3.41
CA TYR A 145 -0.19 18.94 -2.54
C TYR A 145 -1.59 19.49 -2.80
N ASP A 146 -2.44 18.64 -3.36
CA ASP A 146 -3.87 18.89 -3.50
C ASP A 146 -4.60 18.09 -2.42
N ALA A 147 -5.23 18.81 -1.49
CA ALA A 147 -5.91 18.24 -0.34
C ALA A 147 -7.12 17.37 -0.73
N ASP A 148 -7.87 17.77 -1.77
CA ASP A 148 -9.02 17.00 -2.24
C ASP A 148 -8.55 15.66 -2.85
N TYR A 149 -7.51 15.66 -3.69
CA TYR A 149 -6.98 14.42 -4.25
C TYR A 149 -6.29 13.52 -3.22
N ALA A 150 -5.59 14.08 -2.24
CA ALA A 150 -5.04 13.31 -1.12
C ALA A 150 -6.16 12.63 -0.31
N ASN A 151 -7.27 13.33 -0.06
CA ASN A 151 -8.45 12.78 0.58
C ASN A 151 -9.13 11.70 -0.28
N ARG A 152 -9.27 11.93 -1.61
CA ARG A 152 -9.84 10.91 -2.53
C ARG A 152 -8.98 9.65 -2.54
N PHE A 153 -7.66 9.78 -2.63
CA PHE A 153 -6.74 8.64 -2.57
C PHE A 153 -6.94 7.84 -1.29
N TRP A 154 -6.93 8.49 -0.14
CA TRP A 154 -7.20 7.82 1.14
C TRP A 154 -8.58 7.14 1.17
N ARG A 155 -9.62 7.75 0.62
CA ARG A 155 -10.96 7.12 0.54
C ARG A 155 -10.95 5.87 -0.31
N VAL A 156 -10.20 5.86 -1.41
CA VAL A 156 -9.99 4.64 -2.21
C VAL A 156 -9.26 3.57 -1.38
N LEU A 157 -8.17 3.94 -0.70
CA LEU A 157 -7.44 3.01 0.19
C LEU A 157 -8.36 2.46 1.29
N LEU A 158 -9.26 3.27 1.85
CA LEU A 158 -10.19 2.87 2.89
C LEU A 158 -11.17 1.79 2.40
N GLN A 159 -11.70 1.94 1.17
CA GLN A 159 -12.57 0.94 0.57
C GLN A 159 -11.81 -0.33 0.17
N ALA A 160 -10.61 -0.18 -0.40
CA ALA A 160 -9.76 -1.30 -0.74
C ALA A 160 -9.36 -2.10 0.52
N ASP A 161 -8.93 -1.43 1.60
CA ASP A 161 -8.60 -2.04 2.89
C ASP A 161 -9.77 -2.86 3.46
N ARG A 162 -10.98 -2.29 3.42
CA ARG A 162 -12.20 -2.96 3.89
C ARG A 162 -12.46 -4.26 3.12
N LEU A 163 -12.34 -4.24 1.79
CA LEU A 163 -12.58 -5.41 0.95
C LEU A 163 -11.43 -6.41 1.01
N PHE A 164 -10.19 -5.96 1.11
CA PHE A 164 -9.03 -6.83 1.32
C PHE A 164 -9.12 -7.56 2.65
N LYS A 165 -9.57 -6.89 3.72
CA LYS A 165 -9.86 -7.54 5.01
C LYS A 165 -10.98 -8.57 4.90
N ARG A 166 -12.05 -8.28 4.14
CA ARG A 166 -13.12 -9.24 3.86
C ARG A 166 -12.59 -10.45 3.08
N PHE A 167 -11.79 -10.22 2.03
CA PHE A 167 -11.14 -11.26 1.26
C PHE A 167 -10.21 -12.10 2.14
N ARG A 168 -9.34 -11.46 2.92
CA ARG A 168 -8.45 -12.13 3.87
C ARG A 168 -9.20 -13.01 4.87
N ALA A 169 -10.34 -12.55 5.36
CA ALA A 169 -11.14 -13.26 6.37
C ALA A 169 -11.74 -14.58 5.86
N GLN A 170 -11.74 -14.86 4.56
CA GLN A 170 -12.17 -16.13 3.96
C GLN A 170 -11.04 -17.17 3.87
N TYR A 171 -9.88 -16.88 4.41
CA TYR A 171 -8.70 -17.74 4.34
C TYR A 171 -8.28 -18.22 5.72
N LEU A 172 -8.06 -19.54 5.88
CA LEU A 172 -7.59 -20.18 7.12
C LEU A 172 -6.07 -20.29 7.15
N GLY A 173 -5.43 -20.35 5.98
CA GLY A 173 -3.99 -20.39 5.85
C GLY A 173 -3.30 -19.11 6.36
N LYS A 174 -1.99 -19.10 6.36
CA LYS A 174 -1.22 -17.89 6.68
C LYS A 174 -1.48 -16.80 5.64
N SER A 175 -1.74 -15.59 6.10
CA SER A 175 -1.91 -14.41 5.26
C SER A 175 -1.30 -13.19 5.93
N SER A 176 -0.88 -12.21 5.12
CA SER A 176 -0.45 -10.92 5.65
C SER A 176 -1.61 -10.15 6.30
N ALA A 177 -1.30 -9.13 7.09
CA ALA A 177 -2.24 -8.02 7.25
C ALA A 177 -2.43 -7.29 5.90
N VAL A 178 -3.35 -6.33 5.85
CA VAL A 178 -3.41 -5.38 4.73
C VAL A 178 -2.37 -4.31 5.00
N HIS A 179 -1.38 -4.19 4.12
CA HIS A 179 -0.23 -3.32 4.28
C HIS A 179 -0.21 -2.25 3.20
N PHE A 180 0.11 -1.02 3.57
CA PHE A 180 0.49 0.01 2.62
C PHE A 180 2.02 0.02 2.50
N PHE A 181 2.52 -0.41 1.34
CA PHE A 181 3.94 -0.41 1.04
C PHE A 181 4.34 0.93 0.42
N TRP A 182 5.17 1.66 1.12
CA TRP A 182 5.57 3.02 0.73
C TRP A 182 6.64 3.06 -0.38
N GLY A 183 7.28 1.95 -0.71
CA GLY A 183 8.26 1.87 -1.80
C GLY A 183 7.63 2.14 -3.17
N ALA A 184 6.51 1.48 -3.44
CA ALA A 184 5.68 1.69 -4.62
C ALA A 184 4.24 1.91 -4.15
N PRO A 185 3.79 3.08 -3.75
CA PRO A 185 2.72 3.45 -2.83
C PRO A 185 1.42 2.65 -3.02
N ASP A 186 1.50 1.36 -2.79
CA ASP A 186 0.43 0.38 -3.00
C ASP A 186 -0.11 -0.19 -1.68
N LEU A 187 -1.37 -0.59 -1.71
CA LEU A 187 -2.01 -1.32 -0.62
C LEU A 187 -2.15 -2.78 -1.03
N ALA A 188 -1.65 -3.71 -0.22
CA ALA A 188 -1.62 -5.13 -0.60
C ALA A 188 -2.02 -6.09 0.53
N VAL A 189 -2.48 -7.27 0.13
CA VAL A 189 -2.71 -8.43 0.98
C VAL A 189 -2.25 -9.71 0.29
N THR A 190 -1.56 -10.57 1.02
CA THR A 190 -0.93 -11.78 0.50
C THR A 190 -1.43 -13.03 1.25
N ARG A 191 -1.78 -14.08 0.50
CA ARG A 191 -2.08 -15.43 0.99
C ARG A 191 -0.90 -16.35 0.66
N PHE A 192 -0.64 -17.32 1.52
CA PHE A 192 0.49 -18.27 1.41
C PHE A 192 -0.03 -19.70 1.33
N SER A 193 0.53 -20.52 0.42
CA SER A 193 0.21 -21.96 0.37
C SER A 193 0.75 -22.73 1.58
N GLY A 194 1.76 -22.17 2.27
CA GLY A 194 2.54 -22.86 3.30
C GLY A 194 3.74 -23.63 2.75
N ARG A 195 3.91 -23.74 1.44
CA ARG A 195 5.06 -24.42 0.80
C ARG A 195 6.19 -23.42 0.50
N LEU A 196 7.43 -23.92 0.53
CA LEU A 196 8.58 -23.15 0.07
C LEU A 196 8.47 -22.87 -1.44
N ALA A 197 8.83 -21.66 -1.83
CA ALA A 197 8.96 -21.28 -3.23
C ALA A 197 10.40 -21.48 -3.73
N PRO A 198 10.61 -21.59 -5.06
CA PRO A 198 11.93 -21.46 -5.64
C PRO A 198 12.56 -20.12 -5.26
N VAL A 199 13.90 -20.08 -5.12
CA VAL A 199 14.61 -18.84 -4.79
C VAL A 199 14.36 -17.81 -5.89
N HIS A 200 13.84 -16.64 -5.49
CA HIS A 200 13.57 -15.57 -6.45
C HIS A 200 14.87 -15.06 -7.07
N PRO A 201 14.95 -14.89 -8.41
CA PRO A 201 16.19 -14.49 -9.09
C PRO A 201 16.70 -13.11 -8.63
N GLY A 202 15.83 -12.25 -8.14
CA GLY A 202 16.17 -10.85 -7.85
C GLY A 202 16.11 -9.99 -9.11
N GLY A 203 16.92 -8.93 -9.16
CA GLY A 203 17.05 -8.08 -10.35
C GLY A 203 15.98 -7.01 -10.49
N ILE A 204 15.16 -6.77 -9.47
CA ILE A 204 14.19 -5.66 -9.46
C ILE A 204 14.96 -4.35 -9.30
N PRO A 205 14.79 -3.39 -10.21
CA PRO A 205 15.53 -2.11 -10.14
C PRO A 205 15.31 -1.37 -8.81
N ASN A 206 16.40 -0.89 -8.23
CA ASN A 206 16.40 -0.11 -6.98
C ASN A 206 15.83 -0.83 -5.73
N LEU A 207 15.69 -2.16 -5.80
CA LEU A 207 15.31 -3.02 -4.68
C LEU A 207 16.39 -4.08 -4.43
N PRO A 208 16.98 -4.18 -3.23
CA PRO A 208 17.98 -5.21 -2.94
C PRO A 208 17.41 -6.62 -3.07
N ASP A 209 18.12 -7.52 -3.77
CA ASP A 209 17.71 -8.92 -3.98
C ASP A 209 17.33 -9.67 -2.70
N ARG A 210 18.00 -9.36 -1.56
CA ARG A 210 17.66 -9.97 -0.27
C ARG A 210 16.21 -9.71 0.15
N VAL A 211 15.68 -8.53 -0.15
CA VAL A 211 14.28 -8.15 0.17
C VAL A 211 13.32 -9.01 -0.63
N THR A 212 13.58 -9.13 -1.93
CA THR A 212 12.76 -9.94 -2.83
C THR A 212 12.84 -11.43 -2.47
N ARG A 213 14.04 -11.95 -2.20
CA ARG A 213 14.22 -13.37 -1.82
C ARG A 213 13.55 -13.72 -0.50
N ASP A 214 13.55 -12.80 0.46
CA ASP A 214 12.85 -12.97 1.73
C ASP A 214 11.32 -12.92 1.52
N ALA A 215 10.83 -11.95 0.75
CA ALA A 215 9.42 -11.79 0.45
C ALA A 215 8.82 -12.99 -0.31
N TYR A 216 9.59 -13.63 -1.17
CA TYR A 216 9.17 -14.76 -1.99
C TYR A 216 9.77 -16.10 -1.53
N SER A 217 10.12 -16.24 -0.27
CA SER A 217 10.63 -17.50 0.30
C SER A 217 9.58 -18.61 0.32
N HIS A 218 8.30 -18.27 0.34
CA HIS A 218 7.16 -19.18 0.27
C HIS A 218 6.25 -18.80 -0.91
N GLU A 219 5.49 -19.78 -1.40
CA GLU A 219 4.52 -19.55 -2.47
C GLU A 219 3.43 -18.58 -2.02
N VAL A 220 3.15 -17.59 -2.88
CA VAL A 220 2.19 -16.53 -2.61
C VAL A 220 1.16 -16.36 -3.72
N SER A 221 -0.04 -15.92 -3.34
CA SER A 221 -0.99 -15.21 -4.17
C SER A 221 -1.23 -13.86 -3.50
N SER A 222 -0.80 -12.79 -4.16
CA SER A 222 -0.88 -11.43 -3.65
C SER A 222 -1.78 -10.58 -4.53
N CYS A 223 -2.51 -9.66 -3.92
CA CYS A 223 -3.34 -8.69 -4.63
C CYS A 223 -3.28 -7.34 -3.93
N GLY A 224 -3.49 -6.28 -4.70
CA GLY A 224 -3.38 -4.94 -4.17
C GLY A 224 -4.08 -3.88 -5.01
N PHE A 225 -3.94 -2.63 -4.55
CA PHE A 225 -4.34 -1.41 -5.24
C PHE A 225 -3.11 -0.52 -5.42
N TRP A 226 -2.95 0.01 -6.61
CA TRP A 226 -1.87 0.91 -6.98
C TRP A 226 -2.42 2.18 -7.63
N PRO A 227 -1.92 3.39 -7.30
CA PRO A 227 -2.46 4.66 -7.78
C PRO A 227 -2.16 4.98 -9.25
N GLY A 228 -1.40 4.12 -9.94
CA GLY A 228 -1.00 4.33 -11.34
C GLY A 228 0.41 4.92 -11.47
N GLY A 229 0.83 5.10 -12.71
CA GLY A 229 2.18 5.54 -13.11
C GLY A 229 3.05 4.38 -13.62
N GLY A 230 3.96 4.63 -14.54
CA GLY A 230 4.79 3.58 -15.15
C GLY A 230 4.03 2.73 -16.16
N ALA A 231 4.16 1.40 -16.07
CA ALA A 231 3.58 0.47 -17.05
C ALA A 231 2.03 0.47 -17.08
N ILE A 232 1.38 0.84 -16.00
CA ILE A 232 -0.06 1.07 -15.92
C ILE A 232 -0.27 2.54 -15.57
N GLU A 233 -0.79 3.31 -16.52
CA GLU A 233 -0.90 4.76 -16.40
C GLU A 233 -1.87 5.19 -15.32
N ASP A 234 -3.07 4.60 -15.29
CA ASP A 234 -4.15 4.94 -14.37
C ASP A 234 -4.21 4.00 -13.15
N PRO A 235 -4.89 4.43 -12.06
CA PRO A 235 -5.08 3.58 -10.88
C PRO A 235 -5.70 2.22 -11.22
N ALA A 236 -5.18 1.17 -10.58
CA ALA A 236 -5.62 -0.19 -10.84
C ALA A 236 -5.52 -1.09 -9.60
N PHE A 237 -6.34 -2.13 -9.58
CA PHE A 237 -6.10 -3.31 -8.75
C PHE A 237 -5.24 -4.30 -9.52
N TYR A 238 -4.37 -4.99 -8.82
CA TYR A 238 -3.50 -6.01 -9.39
C TYR A 238 -3.60 -7.33 -8.63
N SER A 239 -3.19 -8.43 -9.27
CA SER A 239 -3.04 -9.73 -8.60
C SER A 239 -2.00 -10.58 -9.32
N TYR A 240 -1.10 -11.18 -8.54
CA TYR A 240 -0.06 -12.07 -9.04
C TYR A 240 0.11 -13.30 -8.16
N ALA A 241 0.87 -14.28 -8.67
CA ALA A 241 1.32 -15.45 -7.92
C ALA A 241 2.83 -15.62 -8.06
N TYR A 242 3.49 -16.10 -7.00
CA TYR A 242 4.88 -16.54 -7.07
C TYR A 242 5.07 -17.91 -6.42
N PRO A 243 5.69 -18.89 -7.13
CA PRO A 243 5.92 -18.83 -8.57
C PRO A 243 4.59 -18.78 -9.32
N ALA A 244 4.54 -18.09 -10.46
CA ALA A 244 3.36 -18.12 -11.31
C ALA A 244 3.20 -19.55 -11.87
N PRO A 245 2.09 -20.25 -11.59
CA PRO A 245 1.91 -21.61 -12.08
C PRO A 245 1.67 -21.63 -13.60
N PRO A 246 2.04 -22.72 -14.30
CA PRO A 246 1.74 -22.86 -15.71
C PRO A 246 0.26 -22.63 -16.04
N GLY A 247 -0.03 -21.79 -17.04
CA GLY A 247 -1.38 -21.42 -17.45
C GLY A 247 -2.01 -20.28 -16.65
N PHE A 248 -1.32 -19.71 -15.65
CA PHE A 248 -1.85 -18.60 -14.85
C PHE A 248 -2.21 -17.39 -15.71
N ALA A 249 -1.34 -17.04 -16.66
CA ALA A 249 -1.56 -15.90 -17.57
C ALA A 249 -2.79 -16.06 -18.49
N ASP A 250 -3.20 -17.30 -18.75
CA ASP A 250 -4.32 -17.62 -19.63
C ASP A 250 -5.60 -17.95 -18.83
N ALA A 251 -5.53 -17.88 -17.50
CA ALA A 251 -6.67 -18.20 -16.65
C ALA A 251 -7.82 -17.22 -16.86
N ARG A 252 -9.03 -17.74 -16.88
CA ARG A 252 -10.22 -16.91 -16.94
C ARG A 252 -10.50 -16.31 -15.56
N VAL A 253 -10.50 -14.98 -15.49
CA VAL A 253 -10.77 -14.21 -14.25
C VAL A 253 -11.97 -13.29 -14.44
N GLU A 254 -12.51 -12.80 -13.35
CA GLU A 254 -13.62 -11.86 -13.31
C GLU A 254 -13.18 -10.52 -12.70
N PRO A 255 -13.83 -9.41 -13.07
CA PRO A 255 -14.82 -9.26 -14.14
C PRO A 255 -14.15 -9.27 -15.54
N ALA A 256 -14.95 -9.24 -16.60
CA ALA A 256 -14.47 -9.22 -17.98
C ALA A 256 -13.55 -8.02 -18.33
N ALA A 257 -13.56 -6.97 -17.51
CA ALA A 257 -12.66 -5.81 -17.63
C ALA A 257 -11.22 -6.12 -17.14
N ALA A 258 -11.01 -7.22 -16.41
CA ALA A 258 -9.69 -7.64 -15.98
C ALA A 258 -8.90 -8.26 -17.14
N PHE A 259 -7.60 -8.01 -17.17
CA PHE A 259 -6.69 -8.57 -18.18
C PHE A 259 -5.35 -8.94 -17.57
N TYR A 260 -4.59 -9.79 -18.24
CA TYR A 260 -3.22 -10.14 -17.82
C TYR A 260 -2.20 -9.23 -18.52
N SER A 261 -1.41 -8.50 -17.74
CA SER A 261 -0.26 -7.75 -18.25
C SER A 261 0.95 -8.67 -18.35
N LYS A 262 1.40 -8.94 -19.57
CA LYS A 262 2.62 -9.75 -19.79
C LYS A 262 3.89 -9.04 -19.34
N GLU A 263 3.89 -7.72 -19.39
CA GLU A 263 5.01 -6.88 -18.94
C GLU A 263 5.22 -6.97 -17.43
N LEU A 264 4.14 -6.90 -16.66
CA LEU A 264 4.17 -6.96 -15.20
C LEU A 264 4.13 -8.40 -14.67
N GLY A 265 3.62 -9.35 -15.45
CA GLY A 265 3.38 -10.71 -14.98
C GLY A 265 2.18 -10.85 -14.06
N GLU A 266 1.19 -9.96 -14.18
CA GLU A 266 0.09 -9.78 -13.25
C GLU A 266 -1.26 -9.62 -13.94
N PHE A 267 -2.35 -10.01 -13.26
CA PHE A 267 -3.70 -9.59 -13.63
C PHE A 267 -3.94 -8.16 -13.15
N ILE A 268 -4.54 -7.36 -14.02
CA ILE A 268 -4.85 -5.95 -13.79
C ILE A 268 -6.36 -5.75 -13.95
N LEU A 269 -6.96 -5.02 -13.00
CA LEU A 269 -8.33 -4.53 -13.11
C LEU A 269 -8.31 -3.00 -12.97
N PRO A 270 -8.63 -2.23 -14.03
CA PRO A 270 -8.69 -0.78 -13.95
C PRO A 270 -9.61 -0.31 -12.82
N TYR A 271 -9.16 0.66 -12.04
CA TYR A 271 -9.94 1.21 -10.94
C TYR A 271 -11.30 1.75 -11.40
N ASP A 272 -11.33 2.39 -12.57
CA ASP A 272 -12.57 2.93 -13.17
C ASP A 272 -13.60 1.84 -13.46
N ALA A 273 -13.17 0.63 -13.81
CA ALA A 273 -14.07 -0.51 -14.00
C ALA A 273 -14.77 -0.92 -12.69
N VAL A 274 -14.09 -0.74 -11.55
CA VAL A 274 -14.69 -0.98 -10.23
C VAL A 274 -15.59 0.16 -9.82
N ARG A 275 -15.07 1.40 -9.79
CA ARG A 275 -15.83 2.54 -9.25
C ARG A 275 -17.09 2.88 -10.03
N THR A 276 -17.15 2.56 -11.34
CA THR A 276 -18.32 2.82 -12.20
C THR A 276 -19.27 1.63 -12.32
N ALA A 277 -18.90 0.48 -11.76
CA ALA A 277 -19.77 -0.69 -11.74
C ALA A 277 -21.06 -0.43 -10.96
N ALA A 278 -22.12 -1.17 -11.29
CA ALA A 278 -23.37 -1.11 -10.53
C ALA A 278 -23.19 -1.59 -9.07
N LEU A 279 -22.29 -2.55 -8.86
CA LEU A 279 -21.93 -3.15 -7.57
C LEU A 279 -20.40 -3.16 -7.42
N PRO A 280 -19.76 -2.03 -7.06
CA PRO A 280 -18.29 -1.92 -7.00
C PRO A 280 -17.66 -2.95 -6.07
N ASP A 281 -18.25 -3.19 -4.91
CA ASP A 281 -17.72 -4.13 -3.91
C ASP A 281 -17.68 -5.56 -4.45
N GLU A 282 -18.76 -6.00 -5.08
CA GLU A 282 -18.88 -7.33 -5.67
C GLU A 282 -17.92 -7.49 -6.86
N THR A 283 -17.77 -6.44 -7.65
CA THR A 283 -16.84 -6.39 -8.80
C THR A 283 -15.39 -6.60 -8.34
N LEU A 284 -14.97 -5.88 -7.30
CA LEU A 284 -13.63 -6.06 -6.75
C LEU A 284 -13.45 -7.43 -6.09
N VAL A 285 -14.42 -7.88 -5.30
CA VAL A 285 -14.33 -9.19 -4.64
C VAL A 285 -14.27 -10.33 -5.67
N ALA A 286 -15.01 -10.24 -6.78
CA ALA A 286 -14.93 -11.21 -7.87
C ALA A 286 -13.51 -11.27 -8.48
N PHE A 287 -12.87 -10.12 -8.69
CA PHE A 287 -11.49 -10.06 -9.16
C PHE A 287 -10.52 -10.75 -8.18
N LEU A 288 -10.55 -10.35 -6.91
CA LEU A 288 -9.67 -10.90 -5.88
C LEU A 288 -9.85 -12.42 -5.74
N GLN A 289 -11.09 -12.87 -5.79
CA GLN A 289 -11.39 -14.30 -5.60
C GLN A 289 -11.02 -15.12 -6.83
N SER A 290 -11.36 -14.68 -8.04
CA SER A 290 -11.08 -15.43 -9.26
C SER A 290 -9.59 -15.53 -9.57
N THR A 291 -8.81 -14.46 -9.31
CA THR A 291 -7.36 -14.48 -9.48
C THR A 291 -6.66 -15.37 -8.45
N TYR A 292 -7.11 -15.34 -7.19
CA TYR A 292 -6.64 -16.30 -6.17
C TYR A 292 -6.98 -17.74 -6.55
N GLU A 293 -8.20 -18.01 -6.99
CA GLU A 293 -8.60 -19.36 -7.40
C GLU A 293 -7.79 -19.87 -8.58
N ALA A 294 -7.48 -19.00 -9.53
CA ALA A 294 -6.59 -19.33 -10.63
C ALA A 294 -5.19 -19.73 -10.13
N ALA A 295 -4.59 -18.91 -9.25
CA ALA A 295 -3.28 -19.17 -8.66
C ALA A 295 -3.28 -20.49 -7.85
N ALA A 296 -4.23 -20.64 -6.94
CA ALA A 296 -4.29 -21.76 -6.02
C ALA A 296 -4.63 -23.10 -6.71
N ASN A 297 -5.55 -23.11 -7.68
CA ASN A 297 -5.94 -24.30 -8.42
C ASN A 297 -4.80 -24.78 -9.34
N LEU A 298 -4.25 -23.87 -10.14
CA LEU A 298 -3.14 -24.21 -11.06
C LEU A 298 -1.85 -24.53 -10.29
N GLY A 299 -1.62 -23.85 -9.16
CA GLY A 299 -0.51 -24.13 -8.26
C GLY A 299 -0.69 -25.38 -7.39
N GLY A 300 -1.84 -26.05 -7.46
CA GLY A 300 -2.13 -27.25 -6.68
C GLY A 300 -2.09 -27.01 -5.16
N TRP A 301 -2.61 -25.87 -4.71
CA TRP A 301 -2.72 -25.59 -3.28
C TRP A 301 -3.80 -26.45 -2.61
N ASP A 302 -3.58 -26.86 -1.38
CA ASP A 302 -4.58 -27.60 -0.60
C ASP A 302 -5.71 -26.64 -0.12
N ARG A 303 -6.56 -26.24 -1.05
CA ARG A 303 -7.67 -25.33 -0.79
C ARG A 303 -8.66 -25.86 0.25
N ALA A 304 -8.78 -27.17 0.41
CA ALA A 304 -9.66 -27.76 1.41
C ALA A 304 -9.23 -27.42 2.84
N SER A 305 -7.92 -27.30 3.08
CA SER A 305 -7.36 -26.89 4.38
C SER A 305 -7.16 -25.38 4.51
N LEU A 306 -7.04 -24.66 3.39
CA LEU A 306 -6.66 -23.24 3.36
C LEU A 306 -7.84 -22.28 3.26
N ASP A 307 -8.94 -22.69 2.62
CA ASP A 307 -10.11 -21.84 2.44
C ASP A 307 -11.16 -22.12 3.53
N LYS A 308 -11.86 -21.08 3.96
CA LYS A 308 -13.08 -21.29 4.77
C LYS A 308 -14.17 -21.91 3.90
N PRO A 309 -14.95 -22.87 4.47
CA PRO A 309 -16.16 -23.33 3.80
C PRO A 309 -17.03 -22.13 3.44
N ARG A 310 -17.51 -22.08 2.21
CA ARG A 310 -18.54 -21.07 1.82
C ARG A 310 -19.83 -21.41 2.58
N PRO A 311 -20.49 -20.40 3.18
CA PRO A 311 -21.75 -20.60 3.87
C PRO A 311 -22.86 -21.07 2.93
#